data_dfb73db73a20ea3b3d70bfdfd3c529df
#
_entry.id   dfb73db73a20ea3b3d70bfdfd3c529df
#
_cell.length_a   1.000
_cell.length_b   1.000
_cell.length_c   1.000
_cell.angle_alpha   90.00
_cell.angle_beta   90.00
_cell.angle_gamma   90.00
#
_symmetry.space_group_name_H-M   'P 1'
#
loop_
_entity.id
_entity.type
_entity.pdbx_description
1 polymer ?
#
loop_
_entity_poly.entity_id
_entity_poly.type
_entity_poly.pdbx_seq_one_letter_code
_entity_poly.pdbx_strand_id
1 'polypeptide(L)'
;MKKLFTVIGIRARAGIIIYSQRATLDARLMERGLEANLGSDVINEMEDGRHLALCGAGGPMPAPTASGPCVAVVAGKQLLVVDAGTDGVRNLGRMGYQVGNIQGVFLTHFHSDHIDGLGEMGTLRWAAGDNNSPLPVYGPRGVERVVNGFNESYAQDFIYRNEHHGDMVAPMSAAGLKA
;
A
#
# COMPACT_ATOMS: atom_id res chain seq x y z
N MET A 1 47.26 -30.91 6.65
CA MET A 1 46.59 -30.35 7.84
C MET A 1 46.55 -28.84 7.83
N LYS A 2 47.66 -28.09 7.71
CA LYS A 2 47.63 -26.59 7.75
C LYS A 2 46.64 -25.95 6.77
N LYS A 3 46.55 -26.38 5.52
CA LYS A 3 45.61 -25.85 4.49
C LYS A 3 44.13 -26.04 4.89
N LEU A 4 43.78 -27.17 5.53
CA LEU A 4 42.42 -27.43 5.97
C LEU A 4 41.96 -26.49 7.10
N PHE A 5 42.82 -26.25 8.09
CA PHE A 5 42.54 -25.30 9.18
C PHE A 5 42.39 -23.84 8.68
N THR A 6 43.18 -23.45 7.65
CA THR A 6 43.08 -22.14 7.04
C THR A 6 41.73 -21.95 6.34
N VAL A 7 41.25 -22.93 5.58
CA VAL A 7 39.94 -22.90 4.91
C VAL A 7 38.78 -22.87 5.90
N ILE A 8 38.85 -23.65 6.97
CA ILE A 8 37.83 -23.64 8.03
C ILE A 8 37.77 -22.28 8.71
N GLY A 9 38.94 -21.70 9.03
CA GLY A 9 39.01 -20.37 9.66
C GLY A 9 38.45 -19.26 8.78
N ILE A 10 38.69 -19.30 7.46
CA ILE A 10 38.11 -18.32 6.52
C ILE A 10 36.58 -18.45 6.43
N ARG A 11 36.05 -19.66 6.35
CA ARG A 11 34.61 -19.92 6.31
C ARG A 11 33.91 -19.47 7.61
N ALA A 12 34.50 -19.73 8.75
CA ALA A 12 33.97 -19.31 10.05
C ALA A 12 33.92 -17.77 10.18
N ARG A 13 35.00 -17.07 9.76
CA ARG A 13 35.04 -15.60 9.75
C ARG A 13 34.00 -15.01 8.78
N ALA A 14 33.86 -15.55 7.59
CA ALA A 14 32.85 -15.13 6.62
C ALA A 14 31.43 -15.33 7.17
N GLY A 15 31.15 -16.44 7.82
CA GLY A 15 29.86 -16.72 8.48
C GLY A 15 29.55 -15.72 9.60
N ILE A 16 30.52 -15.38 10.44
CA ILE A 16 30.36 -14.37 11.50
C ILE A 16 30.07 -12.97 10.92
N ILE A 17 30.78 -12.58 9.86
CA ILE A 17 30.58 -11.28 9.19
C ILE A 17 29.18 -11.23 8.59
N ILE A 18 28.75 -12.26 7.88
CA ILE A 18 27.40 -12.34 7.28
C ILE A 18 26.33 -12.27 8.39
N TYR A 19 26.53 -13.02 9.48
CA TYR A 19 25.58 -12.99 10.60
C TYR A 19 25.51 -11.62 11.28
N SER A 20 26.65 -10.95 11.49
CA SER A 20 26.69 -9.62 12.11
C SER A 20 26.11 -8.51 11.23
N GLN A 21 26.13 -8.71 9.90
CA GLN A 21 25.60 -7.73 8.93
C GLN A 21 24.23 -8.12 8.32
N ARG A 22 23.62 -9.22 8.77
CA ARG A 22 22.37 -9.71 8.20
C ARG A 22 21.26 -8.66 8.18
N ALA A 23 21.08 -7.90 9.26
CA ALA A 23 20.07 -6.85 9.33
C ALA A 23 20.28 -5.75 8.27
N THR A 24 21.54 -5.37 8.03
CA THR A 24 21.90 -4.40 7.00
C THR A 24 21.73 -4.96 5.58
N LEU A 25 22.03 -6.26 5.40
CA LEU A 25 21.83 -6.95 4.12
C LEU A 25 20.34 -7.13 3.83
N ASP A 26 19.56 -7.54 4.83
CA ASP A 26 18.10 -7.68 4.72
C ASP A 26 17.46 -6.33 4.41
N ALA A 27 17.85 -5.24 5.09
CA ALA A 27 17.38 -3.90 4.81
C ALA A 27 17.70 -3.46 3.36
N ARG A 28 18.92 -3.70 2.88
CA ARG A 28 19.32 -3.37 1.48
C ARG A 28 18.60 -4.23 0.44
N LEU A 29 18.33 -5.50 0.75
CA LEU A 29 17.56 -6.37 -0.15
C LEU A 29 16.09 -5.95 -0.18
N MET A 30 15.53 -5.56 0.96
CA MET A 30 14.17 -4.98 1.03
C MET A 30 14.11 -3.65 0.28
N GLU A 31 15.06 -2.76 0.48
CA GLU A 31 15.15 -1.48 -0.23
C GLU A 31 15.21 -1.69 -1.75
N ARG A 32 16.08 -2.57 -2.24
CA ARG A 32 16.14 -2.92 -3.68
C ARG A 32 14.87 -3.61 -4.17
N GLY A 33 14.25 -4.45 -3.34
CA GLY A 33 12.96 -5.08 -3.66
C GLY A 33 11.83 -4.06 -3.72
N LEU A 34 11.83 -3.07 -2.83
CA LEU A 34 10.92 -1.94 -2.84
C LEU A 34 11.17 -1.06 -4.07
N GLU A 35 12.40 -0.66 -4.35
CA GLU A 35 12.75 0.11 -5.55
C GLU A 35 12.37 -0.60 -6.85
N ALA A 36 12.57 -1.90 -6.93
CA ALA A 36 12.20 -2.71 -8.10
C ALA A 36 10.68 -2.88 -8.25
N ASN A 37 9.93 -2.91 -7.13
CA ASN A 37 8.46 -3.00 -7.13
C ASN A 37 7.78 -1.63 -7.15
N LEU A 38 8.46 -0.57 -6.71
CA LEU A 38 8.03 0.82 -6.82
C LEU A 38 8.34 1.42 -8.18
N GLY A 39 8.47 0.61 -9.23
CA GLY A 39 8.72 1.03 -10.60
C GLY A 39 8.15 2.41 -10.95
N SER A 40 8.48 2.98 -12.06
CA SER A 40 7.92 4.27 -12.50
C SER A 40 6.38 4.20 -12.40
N ASP A 41 5.75 5.15 -11.68
CA ASP A 41 4.29 5.26 -11.65
C ASP A 41 3.78 5.37 -13.09
N VAL A 42 2.92 4.44 -13.48
CA VAL A 42 2.34 4.39 -14.83
C VAL A 42 1.72 5.72 -15.26
N ILE A 43 1.26 6.53 -14.31
CA ILE A 43 0.73 7.88 -14.57
C ILE A 43 1.77 8.79 -15.22
N ASN A 44 3.06 8.57 -14.99
CA ASN A 44 4.13 9.38 -15.58
C ASN A 44 4.29 9.13 -17.08
N GLU A 45 3.85 7.97 -17.55
CA GLU A 45 3.91 7.55 -18.95
C GLU A 45 2.62 7.88 -19.71
N MET A 46 1.55 8.30 -19.00
CA MET A 46 0.27 8.66 -19.61
C MET A 46 0.34 10.04 -20.26
N GLU A 47 -0.30 10.17 -21.43
CA GLU A 47 -0.55 11.47 -22.06
C GLU A 47 -1.43 12.34 -21.16
N ASP A 48 -1.37 13.65 -21.34
CA ASP A 48 -2.28 14.55 -20.62
C ASP A 48 -3.73 14.28 -21.00
N GLY A 49 -4.58 14.18 -19.98
CA GLY A 49 -5.99 13.83 -20.21
C GLY A 49 -6.66 13.21 -18.99
N ARG A 50 -7.73 12.48 -19.28
CA ARG A 50 -8.47 11.69 -18.31
C ARG A 50 -8.40 10.22 -18.71
N HIS A 51 -7.92 9.39 -17.78
CA HIS A 51 -7.81 7.96 -17.98
C HIS A 51 -8.63 7.23 -16.93
N LEU A 52 -9.20 6.11 -17.31
CA LEU A 52 -9.93 5.22 -16.41
C LEU A 52 -9.25 3.86 -16.39
N ALA A 53 -9.08 3.30 -15.21
CA ALA A 53 -8.61 1.93 -15.03
C ALA A 53 -9.59 1.17 -14.15
N LEU A 54 -10.01 0.00 -14.61
CA LEU A 54 -10.94 -0.85 -13.90
C LEU A 54 -10.14 -1.76 -12.96
N CYS A 55 -9.99 -1.37 -11.70
CA CYS A 55 -9.26 -2.13 -10.69
C CYS A 55 -10.09 -3.23 -10.03
N GLY A 56 -11.41 -3.23 -10.24
CA GLY A 56 -12.31 -4.29 -9.82
C GLY A 56 -13.70 -4.14 -10.45
N ALA A 57 -14.26 -5.25 -10.94
CA ALA A 57 -15.54 -5.28 -11.66
C ALA A 57 -16.49 -6.37 -11.12
N GLY A 58 -16.18 -6.93 -9.95
CA GLY A 58 -17.06 -7.89 -9.27
C GLY A 58 -18.20 -7.20 -8.54
N GLY A 59 -19.06 -8.00 -7.96
CA GLY A 59 -20.16 -7.59 -7.10
C GLY A 59 -20.08 -8.34 -5.76
N PRO A 60 -21.16 -8.36 -4.96
CA PRO A 60 -21.14 -8.94 -3.62
C PRO A 60 -20.98 -10.48 -3.61
N MET A 61 -21.23 -11.13 -4.73
CA MET A 61 -21.08 -12.58 -4.83
C MET A 61 -19.66 -12.96 -5.19
N PRO A 62 -19.06 -13.98 -4.54
CA PRO A 62 -17.71 -14.42 -4.84
C PRO A 62 -17.56 -14.81 -6.32
N ALA A 63 -16.56 -14.25 -6.98
CA ALA A 63 -16.20 -14.59 -8.35
C ALA A 63 -14.72 -14.97 -8.39
N PRO A 64 -14.35 -16.07 -9.09
CA PRO A 64 -12.95 -16.56 -9.09
C PRO A 64 -11.94 -15.57 -9.67
N THR A 65 -12.39 -14.66 -10.52
CA THR A 65 -11.52 -13.79 -11.32
C THR A 65 -11.87 -12.30 -11.23
N ALA A 66 -12.86 -11.93 -10.40
CA ALA A 66 -13.28 -10.53 -10.28
C ALA A 66 -13.13 -10.04 -8.83
N SER A 67 -12.43 -8.94 -8.68
CA SER A 67 -12.32 -8.19 -7.43
C SER A 67 -13.56 -7.31 -7.22
N GLY A 68 -13.81 -6.89 -5.99
CA GLY A 68 -14.90 -5.96 -5.68
C GLY A 68 -14.83 -4.66 -6.47
N PRO A 69 -15.93 -3.88 -6.53
CA PRO A 69 -16.02 -2.67 -7.34
C PRO A 69 -14.89 -1.68 -7.05
N CYS A 70 -14.17 -1.27 -8.09
CA CYS A 70 -13.06 -0.32 -7.98
C CYS A 70 -12.76 0.29 -9.36
N VAL A 71 -12.82 1.60 -9.46
CA VAL A 71 -12.43 2.34 -10.67
C VAL A 71 -11.43 3.41 -10.30
N ALA A 72 -10.24 3.36 -10.88
CA ALA A 72 -9.29 4.46 -10.80
C ALA A 72 -9.57 5.50 -11.88
N VAL A 73 -9.52 6.77 -11.51
CA VAL A 73 -9.64 7.93 -12.38
C VAL A 73 -8.34 8.70 -12.30
N VAL A 74 -7.63 8.80 -13.41
CA VAL A 74 -6.46 9.65 -13.54
C VAL A 74 -6.87 10.92 -14.27
N ALA A 75 -6.59 12.08 -13.68
CA ALA A 75 -6.83 13.39 -14.27
C ALA A 75 -5.53 14.21 -14.18
N GLY A 76 -4.83 14.34 -15.30
CA GLY A 76 -3.45 14.82 -15.31
C GLY A 76 -2.54 13.90 -14.48
N LYS A 77 -2.05 14.36 -13.33
CA LYS A 77 -1.24 13.56 -12.39
C LYS A 77 -2.01 13.16 -11.12
N GLN A 78 -3.31 13.40 -11.07
CA GLN A 78 -4.13 13.05 -9.91
C GLN A 78 -4.68 11.64 -10.05
N LEU A 79 -4.48 10.82 -9.01
CA LEU A 79 -5.07 9.48 -8.89
C LEU A 79 -6.22 9.51 -7.89
N LEU A 80 -7.42 9.32 -8.38
CA LEU A 80 -8.65 9.22 -7.60
C LEU A 80 -9.23 7.82 -7.75
N VAL A 81 -9.93 7.33 -6.73
CA VAL A 81 -10.55 6.00 -6.77
C VAL A 81 -12.04 6.13 -6.48
N VAL A 82 -12.85 5.46 -7.28
CA VAL A 82 -14.30 5.33 -7.06
C VAL A 82 -14.57 3.91 -6.59
N ASP A 83 -15.13 3.80 -5.42
CA ASP A 83 -15.34 2.59 -4.62
C ASP A 83 -14.05 1.85 -4.26
N ALA A 84 -14.09 1.15 -3.14
CA ALA A 84 -12.95 0.47 -2.56
C ALA A 84 -13.31 -0.98 -2.20
N GLY A 85 -13.70 -1.75 -3.21
CA GLY A 85 -13.99 -3.17 -3.03
C GLY A 85 -12.73 -3.99 -2.78
N THR A 86 -12.93 -5.22 -2.33
CA THR A 86 -11.87 -6.19 -2.01
C THR A 86 -10.88 -6.33 -3.17
N ASP A 87 -9.58 -6.37 -2.88
CA ASP A 87 -8.47 -6.48 -3.83
C ASP A 87 -8.27 -5.27 -4.78
N GLY A 88 -9.15 -4.28 -4.79
CA GLY A 88 -9.08 -3.14 -5.72
C GLY A 88 -7.74 -2.41 -5.65
N VAL A 89 -7.29 -2.06 -4.45
CA VAL A 89 -6.01 -1.36 -4.25
C VAL A 89 -4.80 -2.21 -4.64
N ARG A 90 -4.85 -3.54 -4.42
CA ARG A 90 -3.78 -4.45 -4.83
C ARG A 90 -3.70 -4.56 -6.34
N ASN A 91 -4.85 -4.54 -7.03
CA ASN A 91 -4.90 -4.53 -8.48
C ASN A 91 -4.31 -3.22 -9.04
N LEU A 92 -4.58 -2.08 -8.42
CA LEU A 92 -3.92 -0.82 -8.79
C LEU A 92 -2.38 -0.96 -8.74
N GLY A 93 -1.85 -1.51 -7.65
CA GLY A 93 -0.41 -1.78 -7.55
C GLY A 93 0.10 -2.74 -8.65
N ARG A 94 -0.63 -3.82 -8.93
CA ARG A 94 -0.29 -4.76 -10.03
C ARG A 94 -0.35 -4.12 -11.42
N MET A 95 -1.19 -3.11 -11.59
CA MET A 95 -1.30 -2.33 -12.83
C MET A 95 -0.24 -1.22 -12.96
N GLY A 96 0.65 -1.09 -11.97
CA GLY A 96 1.75 -0.11 -11.98
C GLY A 96 1.40 1.27 -11.40
N TYR A 97 0.22 1.43 -10.79
CA TYR A 97 -0.12 2.66 -10.09
C TYR A 97 0.57 2.71 -8.73
N GLN A 98 1.17 3.84 -8.40
CA GLN A 98 1.70 4.08 -7.06
C GLN A 98 0.55 4.38 -6.09
N VAL A 99 0.16 3.37 -5.30
CA VAL A 99 -0.99 3.47 -4.39
C VAL A 99 -0.82 4.54 -3.30
N GLY A 100 0.43 4.87 -2.97
CA GLY A 100 0.77 6.01 -2.10
C GLY A 100 0.30 7.35 -2.65
N ASN A 101 0.10 7.46 -3.95
CA ASN A 101 -0.33 8.69 -4.64
C ASN A 101 -1.86 8.83 -4.73
N ILE A 102 -2.65 7.93 -4.17
CA ILE A 102 -4.12 8.07 -4.13
C ILE A 102 -4.48 9.33 -3.33
N GLN A 103 -5.15 10.28 -3.99
CA GLN A 103 -5.49 11.57 -3.41
C GLN A 103 -6.89 11.61 -2.79
N GLY A 104 -7.74 10.66 -3.13
CA GLY A 104 -9.07 10.55 -2.56
C GLY A 104 -9.84 9.35 -3.05
N VAL A 105 -10.77 8.90 -2.22
CA VAL A 105 -11.72 7.84 -2.53
C VAL A 105 -13.14 8.39 -2.56
N PHE A 106 -13.91 8.03 -3.55
CA PHE A 106 -15.31 8.44 -3.73
C PHE A 106 -16.19 7.20 -3.63
N LEU A 107 -16.92 7.05 -2.55
CA LEU A 107 -17.84 5.94 -2.35
C LEU A 107 -19.19 6.26 -2.98
N THR A 108 -19.65 5.40 -3.87
CA THR A 108 -20.98 5.54 -4.49
C THR A 108 -22.09 5.26 -3.49
N HIS A 109 -21.90 4.24 -2.66
CA HIS A 109 -22.78 3.83 -1.56
C HIS A 109 -22.04 2.90 -0.59
N PHE A 110 -22.71 2.37 0.45
CA PHE A 110 -22.07 1.63 1.54
C PHE A 110 -22.41 0.14 1.59
N HIS A 111 -22.71 -0.51 0.46
CA HIS A 111 -22.69 -1.96 0.44
C HIS A 111 -21.28 -2.47 0.71
N SER A 112 -21.18 -3.61 1.35
CA SER A 112 -19.91 -4.17 1.81
C SER A 112 -18.91 -4.34 0.69
N ASP A 113 -19.32 -4.84 -0.46
CA ASP A 113 -18.48 -5.04 -1.64
C ASP A 113 -17.88 -3.75 -2.21
N HIS A 114 -18.44 -2.57 -1.89
CA HIS A 114 -17.92 -1.26 -2.28
C HIS A 114 -16.96 -0.63 -1.24
N ILE A 115 -16.94 -1.16 -0.02
CA ILE A 115 -16.15 -0.59 1.08
C ILE A 115 -15.17 -1.58 1.73
N ASP A 116 -15.28 -2.88 1.50
CA ASP A 116 -14.52 -3.93 2.19
C ASP A 116 -12.99 -3.74 2.09
N GLY A 117 -12.49 -3.16 1.00
CA GLY A 117 -11.07 -2.87 0.79
C GLY A 117 -10.60 -1.49 1.28
N LEU A 118 -11.50 -0.68 1.87
CA LEU A 118 -11.20 0.72 2.21
C LEU A 118 -10.11 0.83 3.28
N GLY A 119 -10.14 -0.01 4.30
CA GLY A 119 -9.12 -0.03 5.35
C GLY A 119 -7.74 -0.42 4.82
N GLU A 120 -7.67 -1.43 3.96
CA GLU A 120 -6.43 -1.82 3.29
C GLU A 120 -5.90 -0.70 2.38
N MET A 121 -6.78 -0.05 1.62
CA MET A 121 -6.40 1.07 0.75
C MET A 121 -5.80 2.23 1.55
N GLY A 122 -6.41 2.60 2.68
CA GLY A 122 -5.86 3.60 3.58
C GLY A 122 -4.49 3.23 4.13
N THR A 123 -4.32 1.98 4.55
CA THR A 123 -3.06 1.46 5.09
C THR A 123 -1.95 1.43 4.03
N LEU A 124 -2.23 0.94 2.83
CA LEU A 124 -1.24 0.89 1.75
C LEU A 124 -0.87 2.28 1.25
N ARG A 125 -1.83 3.21 1.16
CA ARG A 125 -1.53 4.61 0.83
C ARG A 125 -0.63 5.24 1.87
N TRP A 126 -0.91 5.04 3.14
CA TRP A 126 -0.11 5.56 4.24
C TRP A 126 1.33 5.03 4.22
N ALA A 127 1.48 3.70 4.06
CA ALA A 127 2.79 3.03 4.12
C ALA A 127 3.64 3.20 2.85
N ALA A 128 3.02 3.48 1.69
CA ALA A 128 3.71 3.55 0.40
C ALA A 128 3.87 4.97 -0.15
N GLY A 129 3.40 5.99 0.56
CA GLY A 129 3.44 7.38 0.10
C GLY A 129 4.07 8.34 1.12
N ASP A 130 4.57 9.45 0.63
CA ASP A 130 5.03 10.58 1.46
C ASP A 130 3.83 11.47 1.85
N ASN A 131 2.88 10.87 2.57
CA ASN A 131 1.65 11.54 2.96
C ASN A 131 1.75 12.11 4.39
N ASN A 132 1.26 13.31 4.58
CA ASN A 132 1.22 14.00 5.87
C ASN A 132 -0.21 14.13 6.45
N SER A 133 -1.18 13.50 5.81
CA SER A 133 -2.60 13.50 6.22
C SER A 133 -3.29 12.18 5.85
N PRO A 134 -4.32 11.78 6.61
CA PRO A 134 -5.13 10.61 6.31
C PRO A 134 -5.74 10.65 4.91
N LEU A 135 -6.08 9.48 4.35
CA LEU A 135 -6.72 9.37 3.04
C LEU A 135 -8.11 10.02 3.05
N PRO A 136 -8.35 11.05 2.22
CA PRO A 136 -9.68 11.64 2.09
C PRO A 136 -10.69 10.65 1.50
N VAL A 137 -11.86 10.56 2.13
CA VAL A 137 -12.97 9.69 1.68
C VAL A 137 -14.23 10.53 1.55
N TYR A 138 -14.76 10.56 0.35
CA TYR A 138 -16.00 11.27 0.02
C TYR A 138 -17.11 10.25 -0.23
N GLY A 139 -18.33 10.56 0.17
CA GLY A 139 -19.44 9.63 -0.04
C GLY A 139 -20.80 10.28 0.29
N PRO A 140 -21.86 9.49 0.17
CA PRO A 140 -23.19 9.93 0.58
C PRO A 140 -23.25 10.24 2.09
N ARG A 141 -24.38 10.78 2.51
CA ARG A 141 -24.66 11.03 3.93
C ARG A 141 -24.41 9.76 4.76
N GLY A 142 -23.55 9.87 5.77
CA GLY A 142 -23.17 8.77 6.66
C GLY A 142 -21.78 8.22 6.39
N VAL A 143 -21.02 8.80 5.45
CA VAL A 143 -19.63 8.40 5.16
C VAL A 143 -18.75 8.49 6.42
N GLU A 144 -19.02 9.44 7.32
CA GLU A 144 -18.30 9.60 8.58
C GLU A 144 -18.40 8.37 9.48
N ARG A 145 -19.55 7.66 9.47
CA ARG A 145 -19.71 6.42 10.24
C ARG A 145 -18.85 5.28 9.68
N VAL A 146 -18.76 5.18 8.36
CA VAL A 146 -17.93 4.19 7.69
C VAL A 146 -16.45 4.47 8.00
N VAL A 147 -16.00 5.70 7.79
CA VAL A 147 -14.63 6.15 8.07
C VAL A 147 -14.24 5.92 9.52
N ASN A 148 -15.09 6.32 10.47
CA ASN A 148 -14.83 6.11 11.90
C ASN A 148 -14.76 4.64 12.27
N GLY A 149 -15.62 3.79 11.69
CA GLY A 149 -15.60 2.35 11.91
C GLY A 149 -14.30 1.69 11.44
N PHE A 150 -13.79 2.05 10.27
CA PHE A 150 -12.50 1.58 9.78
C PHE A 150 -11.34 2.11 10.63
N ASN A 151 -11.32 3.39 10.99
CA ASN A 151 -10.29 3.97 11.83
C ASN A 151 -10.23 3.29 13.21
N GLU A 152 -11.36 3.00 13.82
CA GLU A 152 -11.43 2.26 15.09
C GLU A 152 -10.90 0.83 14.93
N SER A 153 -11.30 0.13 13.86
CA SER A 153 -10.85 -1.25 13.60
C SER A 153 -9.35 -1.34 13.35
N TYR A 154 -8.74 -0.33 12.76
CA TYR A 154 -7.31 -0.29 12.42
C TYR A 154 -6.46 0.46 13.44
N ALA A 155 -7.04 1.03 14.50
CA ALA A 155 -6.33 1.86 15.47
C ALA A 155 -5.07 1.18 16.04
N GLN A 156 -5.16 -0.12 16.37
CA GLN A 156 -4.02 -0.86 16.91
C GLN A 156 -2.94 -1.15 15.84
N ASP A 157 -3.34 -1.40 14.59
CA ASP A 157 -2.41 -1.59 13.47
C ASP A 157 -1.59 -0.32 13.21
N PHE A 158 -2.21 0.86 13.32
CA PHE A 158 -1.51 2.13 13.18
C PHE A 158 -0.40 2.29 14.22
N ILE A 159 -0.67 1.94 15.48
CA ILE A 159 0.32 1.98 16.55
C ILE A 159 1.47 1.00 16.25
N TYR A 160 1.18 -0.24 15.92
CA TYR A 160 2.20 -1.25 15.64
C TYR A 160 3.10 -0.86 14.46
N ARG A 161 2.53 -0.30 13.38
CA ARG A 161 3.34 0.12 12.24
C ARG A 161 4.21 1.33 12.54
N ASN A 162 3.67 2.32 13.25
CA ASN A 162 4.47 3.47 13.66
C ASN A 162 5.60 3.07 14.61
N GLU A 163 5.34 2.22 15.62
CA GLU A 163 6.37 1.71 16.53
C GLU A 163 7.45 0.90 15.81
N HIS A 164 7.07 0.13 14.77
CA HIS A 164 8.01 -0.71 14.02
C HIS A 164 8.82 0.06 12.98
N HIS A 165 8.21 1.00 12.26
CA HIS A 165 8.82 1.68 11.13
C HIS A 165 9.23 3.14 11.44
N GLY A 166 8.69 3.74 12.48
CA GLY A 166 8.91 5.13 12.88
C GLY A 166 8.18 6.14 11.99
N ASP A 167 8.19 7.40 12.43
CA ASP A 167 7.48 8.51 11.76
C ASP A 167 8.01 8.83 10.35
N MET A 168 9.23 8.41 10.01
CA MET A 168 9.76 8.61 8.66
C MET A 168 9.05 7.75 7.60
N VAL A 169 8.52 6.59 7.98
CA VAL A 169 7.85 5.65 7.07
C VAL A 169 6.34 5.62 7.32
N ALA A 170 5.93 5.71 8.59
CA ALA A 170 4.55 5.57 9.00
C ALA A 170 4.15 6.68 9.99
N PRO A 171 4.13 7.97 9.55
CA PRO A 171 3.78 9.08 10.43
C PRO A 171 2.33 8.97 10.90
N MET A 172 2.09 9.04 12.22
CA MET A 172 0.74 8.95 12.78
C MET A 172 -0.21 10.04 12.27
N SER A 173 0.32 11.17 11.83
CA SER A 173 -0.47 12.27 11.23
C SER A 173 -1.16 11.88 9.92
N ALA A 174 -0.65 10.87 9.22
CA ALA A 174 -1.19 10.40 7.95
C ALA A 174 -1.93 9.05 8.05
N ALA A 175 -2.00 8.46 9.24
CA ALA A 175 -2.66 7.20 9.46
C ALA A 175 -4.18 7.30 9.26
N GLY A 176 -4.76 6.28 8.64
CA GLY A 176 -6.20 6.10 8.51
C GLY A 176 -6.86 6.93 7.43
N LEU A 177 -8.13 7.23 7.68
CA LEU A 177 -9.09 7.82 6.74
C LEU A 177 -9.67 9.11 7.30
N LYS A 178 -10.10 10.03 6.41
CA LYS A 178 -10.77 11.28 6.76
C LYS A 178 -11.99 11.51 5.86
N ALA A 179 -13.19 11.63 6.45
CA ALA A 179 -14.41 12.00 5.75
C ALA A 179 -14.49 13.52 5.50
#